data_085cf6ea387c4df78b08b5d8b229d61e
#
_entry.id   085cf6ea387c4df78b08b5d8b229d61e
#
_cell.length_a   1.000
_cell.length_b   1.000
_cell.length_c   1.000
_cell.angle_alpha   90.00
_cell.angle_beta   90.00
_cell.angle_gamma   90.00
#
_symmetry.space_group_name_H-M   'P 1'
#
loop_
_entity.id
_entity.type
_entity.pdbx_description
1 polymer ?
#
loop_
_entity_poly.entity_id
_entity_poly.type
_entity_poly.pdbx_seq_one_letter_code
_entity_poly.pdbx_strand_id
1 'polypeptide(L)'
;YNDSENGQLCAKVIDMKGNMIQKLNYPIDTVSYDGKLATNFSYGRLEQNMPGYGYCVSDADAVLSEGITEKTGLYLIDMERNTRKMLLSIQQISEFEHEPSMDDKMHFVTHTEFSYDNRYVAFLHRWYKGVSRHTRLMVYDLQEYQLMASPTTGMVSHYAWNHLNGIVAYCRVEDVDSHVYFSSPEMKEWKRCAYPVLNSDGHQHFIGDDWFLVDTYPDKWRHVRLYKVNRVTDEIVLLADAKSPKCFVSPS
;
A
#
# COMPACT_ATOMS: atom_id res chain seq x y z
N TYR A 1 12.93 -1.01 11.87
CA TYR A 1 13.05 0.25 11.14
C TYR A 1 14.11 0.19 10.06
N ASN A 2 13.94 0.97 9.01
CA ASN A 2 14.95 1.14 7.97
C ASN A 2 16.04 2.13 8.44
N ASP A 3 17.27 1.89 7.97
CA ASP A 3 18.45 2.69 8.26
C ASP A 3 19.37 2.75 7.04
N SER A 4 20.41 3.54 7.10
CA SER A 4 21.45 3.64 6.10
C SER A 4 22.83 3.47 6.71
N GLU A 5 23.63 2.56 6.18
CA GLU A 5 25.01 2.36 6.57
C GLU A 5 25.91 2.39 5.34
N ASN A 6 26.95 3.21 5.38
CA ASN A 6 27.90 3.39 4.27
C ASN A 6 27.21 3.74 2.93
N GLY A 7 26.10 4.50 3.00
CA GLY A 7 25.32 4.90 1.81
C GLY A 7 24.41 3.81 1.24
N GLN A 8 24.28 2.67 1.92
CA GLN A 8 23.38 1.59 1.53
C GLN A 8 22.22 1.48 2.51
N LEU A 9 21.01 1.27 2.00
CA LEU A 9 19.83 1.02 2.80
C LEU A 9 19.88 -0.38 3.41
N CYS A 10 19.47 -0.46 4.66
CA CYS A 10 19.34 -1.70 5.42
C CYS A 10 18.12 -1.60 6.33
N ALA A 11 17.76 -2.68 7.04
CA ALA A 11 16.80 -2.63 8.12
C ALA A 11 17.39 -3.20 9.40
N LYS A 12 16.89 -2.71 10.55
CA LYS A 12 17.28 -3.17 11.88
C LYS A 12 16.07 -3.64 12.66
N VAL A 13 16.17 -4.82 13.24
CA VAL A 13 15.20 -5.36 14.19
C VAL A 13 15.75 -5.11 15.59
N ILE A 14 14.95 -4.47 16.43
CA ILE A 14 15.30 -4.17 17.82
C ILE A 14 14.24 -4.76 18.76
N ASP A 15 14.66 -5.06 20.00
CA ASP A 15 13.70 -5.40 21.06
C ASP A 15 13.02 -4.12 21.63
N MET A 16 12.07 -4.32 22.53
CA MET A 16 11.36 -3.21 23.20
C MET A 16 12.26 -2.37 24.12
N LYS A 17 13.50 -2.80 24.37
CA LYS A 17 14.50 -2.05 25.14
C LYS A 17 15.49 -1.31 24.25
N GLY A 18 15.36 -1.42 22.91
CA GLY A 18 16.24 -0.81 21.93
C GLY A 18 17.50 -1.60 21.60
N ASN A 19 17.65 -2.82 22.11
CA ASN A 19 18.79 -3.67 21.75
C ASN A 19 18.59 -4.23 20.34
N MET A 20 19.65 -4.17 19.53
CA MET A 20 19.62 -4.76 18.19
C MET A 20 19.57 -6.28 18.27
N ILE A 21 18.53 -6.87 17.67
CA ILE A 21 18.35 -8.32 17.55
C ILE A 21 18.97 -8.81 16.24
N GLN A 22 18.70 -8.10 15.14
CA GLN A 22 19.12 -8.50 13.80
C GLN A 22 19.30 -7.29 12.90
N LYS A 23 20.24 -7.39 11.96
CA LYS A 23 20.38 -6.47 10.83
C LYS A 23 20.05 -7.22 9.54
N LEU A 24 19.21 -6.62 8.72
CA LEU A 24 18.89 -7.08 7.37
C LEU A 24 19.68 -6.25 6.36
N ASN A 25 20.16 -6.89 5.30
CA ASN A 25 20.93 -6.23 4.22
C ASN A 25 20.08 -5.38 3.29
N TYR A 26 18.78 -5.38 3.47
CA TYR A 26 17.81 -4.70 2.62
C TYR A 26 16.85 -3.88 3.47
N PRO A 27 16.36 -2.71 2.97
CA PRO A 27 15.25 -2.02 3.62
C PRO A 27 13.98 -2.87 3.49
N ILE A 28 13.03 -2.66 4.39
CA ILE A 28 11.74 -3.36 4.39
C ILE A 28 10.59 -2.35 4.31
N ASP A 29 9.46 -2.76 3.72
CA ASP A 29 8.21 -2.00 3.72
C ASP A 29 7.24 -2.60 4.74
N THR A 30 6.91 -3.87 4.59
CA THR A 30 6.06 -4.59 5.56
C THR A 30 6.67 -5.94 5.94
N VAL A 31 6.23 -6.46 7.09
CA VAL A 31 6.63 -7.76 7.64
C VAL A 31 5.40 -8.66 7.73
N SER A 32 5.56 -9.93 7.39
CA SER A 32 4.52 -10.96 7.56
C SER A 32 4.12 -11.12 9.02
N TYR A 33 2.89 -11.52 9.29
CA TYR A 33 2.38 -11.64 10.66
C TYR A 33 3.13 -12.66 11.52
N ASP A 34 3.78 -13.66 10.90
CA ASP A 34 4.65 -14.63 11.59
C ASP A 34 6.10 -14.15 11.74
N GLY A 35 6.44 -12.97 11.23
CA GLY A 35 7.76 -12.36 11.35
C GLY A 35 8.85 -12.99 10.48
N LYS A 36 8.53 -13.91 9.56
CA LYS A 36 9.54 -14.64 8.78
C LYS A 36 9.87 -14.00 7.44
N LEU A 37 8.92 -13.31 6.86
CA LEU A 37 9.03 -12.68 5.56
C LEU A 37 8.87 -11.18 5.68
N ALA A 38 9.48 -10.45 4.76
CA ALA A 38 9.22 -9.04 4.56
C ALA A 38 9.17 -8.74 3.07
N THR A 39 8.59 -7.59 2.70
CA THR A 39 8.61 -7.10 1.33
C THR A 39 9.42 -5.81 1.25
N ASN A 40 9.92 -5.53 0.06
CA ASN A 40 10.38 -4.20 -0.31
C ASN A 40 10.23 -3.92 -1.81
N PHE A 41 10.53 -2.70 -2.17
CA PHE A 41 10.61 -2.18 -3.53
C PHE A 41 11.73 -1.14 -3.61
N SER A 42 11.97 -0.54 -4.79
CA SER A 42 12.97 0.53 -4.93
C SER A 42 12.49 1.83 -4.26
N TYR A 43 13.07 2.17 -3.12
CA TYR A 43 12.81 3.43 -2.42
C TYR A 43 13.37 4.65 -3.16
N GLY A 44 14.46 4.50 -3.91
CA GLY A 44 14.98 5.56 -4.78
C GLY A 44 14.00 5.90 -5.89
N ARG A 45 13.36 4.87 -6.48
CA ARG A 45 12.32 5.06 -7.49
C ARG A 45 11.05 5.69 -6.90
N LEU A 46 10.69 5.31 -5.68
CA LEU A 46 9.60 5.94 -4.94
C LEU A 46 9.89 7.41 -4.67
N GLU A 47 11.10 7.75 -4.19
CA GLU A 47 11.50 9.14 -3.92
C GLU A 47 11.47 10.00 -5.18
N GLN A 48 11.93 9.47 -6.31
CA GLN A 48 11.91 10.17 -7.59
C GLN A 48 10.47 10.52 -8.04
N ASN A 49 9.51 9.64 -7.80
CA ASN A 49 8.13 9.79 -8.26
C ASN A 49 7.18 10.37 -7.21
N MET A 50 7.54 10.25 -5.94
CA MET A 50 6.80 10.82 -4.81
C MET A 50 7.81 11.36 -3.78
N PRO A 51 8.37 12.55 -4.00
CA PRO A 51 9.37 13.13 -3.11
C PRO A 51 8.89 13.19 -1.66
N GLY A 52 9.75 12.75 -0.72
CA GLY A 52 9.45 12.65 0.70
C GLY A 52 8.82 11.33 1.16
N TYR A 53 8.54 10.40 0.25
CA TYR A 53 8.01 9.06 0.58
C TYR A 53 9.06 7.96 0.48
N GLY A 54 10.13 8.18 -0.25
CA GLY A 54 11.24 7.27 -0.39
C GLY A 54 12.46 7.69 0.43
N TYR A 55 13.64 7.29 -0.05
CA TYR A 55 14.91 7.66 0.58
C TYR A 55 15.86 8.27 -0.47
N CYS A 56 16.53 9.38 -0.09
CA CYS A 56 17.53 10.07 -0.92
C CYS A 56 18.91 9.39 -0.93
N VAL A 57 19.00 8.11 -0.62
CA VAL A 57 20.25 7.34 -0.67
C VAL A 57 20.29 6.48 -1.93
N SER A 58 21.50 6.16 -2.38
CA SER A 58 21.70 5.29 -3.53
C SER A 58 21.10 3.91 -3.25
N ASP A 59 20.03 3.59 -3.94
CA ASP A 59 19.51 2.23 -4.02
C ASP A 59 20.24 1.56 -5.19
N ALA A 60 21.13 0.60 -4.88
CA ALA A 60 21.97 -0.05 -5.89
C ALA A 60 21.17 -0.80 -6.97
N ASP A 61 19.91 -1.12 -6.69
CA ASP A 61 19.00 -1.82 -7.62
C ASP A 61 18.12 -0.85 -8.41
N ALA A 62 18.19 0.46 -8.12
CA ALA A 62 17.33 1.43 -8.76
C ALA A 62 17.84 1.79 -10.15
N VAL A 63 17.20 1.25 -11.16
CA VAL A 63 17.30 1.80 -12.51
C VAL A 63 16.31 2.95 -12.61
N LEU A 64 16.77 4.13 -12.22
CA LEU A 64 15.91 5.31 -12.07
C LEU A 64 15.48 5.92 -13.43
N SER A 65 16.13 5.55 -14.52
CA SER A 65 15.89 6.13 -15.85
C SER A 65 14.91 5.34 -16.72
N GLU A 66 14.68 4.06 -16.43
CA GLU A 66 13.81 3.20 -17.24
C GLU A 66 12.40 3.18 -16.66
N GLY A 67 11.40 3.59 -17.43
CA GLY A 67 9.98 3.59 -17.02
C GLY A 67 9.47 2.20 -16.70
N ILE A 68 9.63 1.27 -17.66
CA ILE A 68 9.31 -0.15 -17.58
C ILE A 68 10.64 -0.91 -17.61
N THR A 69 10.87 -1.81 -16.66
CA THR A 69 12.15 -2.50 -16.51
C THR A 69 12.01 -3.85 -15.80
N GLU A 70 12.88 -4.80 -16.16
CA GLU A 70 13.02 -6.09 -15.48
C GLU A 70 13.97 -6.03 -14.27
N LYS A 71 14.71 -4.92 -14.10
CA LYS A 71 15.81 -4.83 -13.13
C LYS A 71 15.36 -4.50 -11.70
N THR A 72 14.12 -4.03 -11.54
CA THR A 72 13.52 -3.72 -10.23
C THR A 72 12.03 -4.01 -10.21
N GLY A 73 11.44 -4.09 -9.01
CA GLY A 73 10.03 -4.41 -8.84
C GLY A 73 9.65 -4.64 -7.39
N LEU A 74 8.78 -5.60 -7.15
CA LEU A 74 8.39 -6.10 -5.84
C LEU A 74 9.31 -7.24 -5.42
N TYR A 75 9.85 -7.16 -4.21
CA TYR A 75 10.76 -8.14 -3.65
C TYR A 75 10.19 -8.79 -2.40
N LEU A 76 10.57 -10.06 -2.19
CA LEU A 76 10.38 -10.81 -0.94
C LEU A 76 11.72 -11.02 -0.25
N ILE A 77 11.76 -10.77 1.04
CA ILE A 77 12.91 -10.97 1.92
C ILE A 77 12.61 -12.12 2.87
N ASP A 78 13.47 -13.12 2.91
CA ASP A 78 13.54 -14.12 3.98
C ASP A 78 14.32 -13.49 5.14
N MET A 79 13.63 -13.18 6.22
CA MET A 79 14.21 -12.45 7.35
C MET A 79 15.23 -13.30 8.12
N GLU A 80 15.01 -14.61 8.21
CA GLU A 80 15.94 -15.51 8.90
C GLU A 80 17.24 -15.69 8.12
N ARG A 81 17.13 -15.95 6.80
CA ARG A 81 18.29 -16.16 5.91
C ARG A 81 18.93 -14.85 5.47
N ASN A 82 18.28 -13.71 5.70
CA ASN A 82 18.71 -12.40 5.24
C ASN A 82 18.97 -12.37 3.72
N THR A 83 18.05 -12.98 2.96
CA THR A 83 18.13 -13.06 1.49
C THR A 83 16.91 -12.41 0.84
N ARG A 84 17.11 -11.88 -0.36
CA ARG A 84 16.07 -11.21 -1.13
C ARG A 84 15.89 -11.87 -2.50
N LYS A 85 14.64 -12.05 -2.93
CA LYS A 85 14.28 -12.45 -4.29
C LYS A 85 13.27 -11.48 -4.88
N MET A 86 13.36 -11.22 -6.17
CA MET A 86 12.31 -10.49 -6.88
C MET A 86 11.10 -11.42 -7.06
N LEU A 87 9.92 -10.94 -6.66
CA LEU A 87 8.63 -11.60 -6.91
C LEU A 87 8.11 -11.25 -8.30
N LEU A 88 8.12 -9.96 -8.61
CA LEU A 88 7.62 -9.39 -9.85
C LEU A 88 8.51 -8.23 -10.25
N SER A 89 8.90 -8.16 -11.52
CA SER A 89 9.52 -6.96 -12.08
C SER A 89 8.47 -5.88 -12.38
N ILE A 90 8.91 -4.63 -12.51
CA ILE A 90 8.05 -3.54 -12.98
C ILE A 90 7.46 -3.89 -14.34
N GLN A 91 8.22 -4.55 -15.22
CA GLN A 91 7.73 -4.99 -16.52
C GLN A 91 6.56 -5.97 -16.37
N GLN A 92 6.72 -7.05 -15.61
CA GLN A 92 5.64 -8.03 -15.37
C GLN A 92 4.39 -7.38 -14.76
N ILE A 93 4.59 -6.43 -13.83
CA ILE A 93 3.48 -5.69 -13.23
C ILE A 93 2.76 -4.83 -14.27
N SER A 94 3.49 -4.10 -15.12
CA SER A 94 2.89 -3.22 -16.14
C SER A 94 2.25 -3.96 -17.31
N GLU A 95 2.73 -5.17 -17.64
CA GLU A 95 2.17 -6.02 -18.69
C GLU A 95 0.86 -6.72 -18.26
N PHE A 96 0.69 -6.93 -16.95
CA PHE A 96 -0.54 -7.56 -16.44
C PHE A 96 -1.73 -6.62 -16.58
N GLU A 97 -2.77 -7.03 -17.30
CA GLU A 97 -3.96 -6.21 -17.63
C GLU A 97 -3.54 -4.80 -18.06
N HIS A 98 -2.71 -4.76 -19.09
CA HIS A 98 -2.09 -3.53 -19.57
C HIS A 98 -3.09 -2.52 -20.10
N GLU A 99 -2.87 -1.23 -19.78
CA GLU A 99 -3.64 -0.11 -20.29
C GLU A 99 -2.75 0.81 -21.13
N PRO A 100 -3.24 1.41 -22.25
CA PRO A 100 -2.44 2.35 -23.06
C PRO A 100 -1.91 3.57 -22.29
N SER A 101 -2.52 3.90 -21.15
CA SER A 101 -2.06 4.96 -20.26
C SER A 101 -0.76 4.65 -19.55
N MET A 102 -0.30 3.39 -19.59
CA MET A 102 0.93 2.88 -18.99
C MET A 102 2.14 3.01 -19.92
N ASP A 103 1.91 3.15 -21.22
CA ASP A 103 2.99 3.23 -22.22
C ASP A 103 3.95 4.38 -21.94
N ASP A 104 5.25 4.10 -21.99
CA ASP A 104 6.33 5.08 -21.84
C ASP A 104 6.25 5.90 -20.53
N LYS A 105 5.72 5.33 -19.46
CA LYS A 105 5.62 5.99 -18.15
C LYS A 105 6.59 5.40 -17.12
N MET A 106 6.87 6.20 -16.09
CA MET A 106 7.54 5.71 -14.89
C MET A 106 6.54 4.94 -14.05
N HIS A 107 6.83 3.67 -13.83
CA HIS A 107 6.02 2.79 -12.97
C HIS A 107 6.74 2.55 -11.66
N PHE A 108 6.00 2.46 -10.58
CA PHE A 108 6.54 2.17 -9.25
C PHE A 108 5.53 1.46 -8.37
N VAL A 109 6.04 0.81 -7.32
CA VAL A 109 5.28 0.05 -6.33
C VAL A 109 5.36 0.76 -4.99
N THR A 110 4.28 0.73 -4.23
CA THR A 110 4.21 1.28 -2.87
C THR A 110 3.22 0.48 -2.02
N HIS A 111 3.22 0.73 -0.70
CA HIS A 111 2.20 0.26 0.23
C HIS A 111 1.99 -1.25 0.12
N THR A 112 3.02 -2.02 0.42
CA THR A 112 2.86 -3.47 0.46
C THR A 112 2.26 -3.90 1.81
N GLU A 113 1.40 -4.92 1.80
CA GLU A 113 0.81 -5.47 3.01
C GLU A 113 0.56 -6.98 2.85
N PHE A 114 0.96 -7.77 3.84
CA PHE A 114 0.62 -9.19 3.86
C PHE A 114 -0.81 -9.40 4.34
N SER A 115 -1.49 -10.41 3.79
CA SER A 115 -2.70 -10.96 4.39
C SER A 115 -2.38 -11.60 5.75
N TYR A 116 -3.38 -11.72 6.62
CA TYR A 116 -3.19 -12.26 7.98
C TYR A 116 -2.66 -13.70 7.99
N ASP A 117 -2.97 -14.50 6.96
CA ASP A 117 -2.46 -15.86 6.79
C ASP A 117 -1.08 -15.93 6.10
N ASN A 118 -0.48 -14.77 5.78
CA ASN A 118 0.80 -14.62 5.08
C ASN A 118 0.85 -15.24 3.67
N ARG A 119 -0.30 -15.58 3.08
CA ARG A 119 -0.37 -16.15 1.74
C ARG A 119 -0.29 -15.09 0.64
N TYR A 120 -0.92 -13.94 0.86
CA TYR A 120 -1.05 -12.90 -0.15
C TYR A 120 -0.23 -11.67 0.21
N VAL A 121 0.25 -10.97 -0.82
CA VAL A 121 0.85 -9.64 -0.72
C VAL A 121 0.04 -8.69 -1.57
N ALA A 122 -0.66 -7.75 -0.95
CA ALA A 122 -1.27 -6.62 -1.65
C ALA A 122 -0.26 -5.49 -1.81
N PHE A 123 -0.40 -4.71 -2.87
CA PHE A 123 0.44 -3.54 -3.15
C PHE A 123 -0.24 -2.57 -4.10
N LEU A 124 0.22 -1.32 -4.12
CA LEU A 124 -0.23 -0.33 -5.07
C LEU A 124 0.77 -0.21 -6.22
N HIS A 125 0.30 -0.49 -7.44
CA HIS A 125 1.01 -0.18 -8.67
C HIS A 125 0.61 1.21 -9.15
N ARG A 126 1.60 2.07 -9.43
CA ARG A 126 1.41 3.48 -9.74
C ARG A 126 2.17 3.90 -10.99
N TRP A 127 1.55 4.81 -11.76
CA TRP A 127 2.17 5.51 -12.90
C TRP A 127 1.56 6.89 -13.09
N TYR A 128 2.14 7.72 -13.95
CA TYR A 128 1.60 9.05 -14.23
C TYR A 128 1.01 9.13 -15.62
N LYS A 129 -0.22 9.65 -15.73
CA LYS A 129 -0.86 10.07 -16.97
C LYS A 129 -0.91 11.60 -16.98
N GLY A 130 0.05 12.23 -17.68
CA GLY A 130 0.26 13.67 -17.58
C GLY A 130 0.67 14.03 -16.15
N VAL A 131 -0.08 14.92 -15.51
CA VAL A 131 0.14 15.34 -14.09
C VAL A 131 -0.61 14.47 -13.09
N SER A 132 -1.53 13.63 -13.55
CA SER A 132 -2.37 12.80 -12.68
C SER A 132 -1.69 11.47 -12.40
N ARG A 133 -1.54 11.13 -11.11
CA ARG A 133 -1.07 9.83 -10.67
C ARG A 133 -2.20 8.82 -10.76
N HIS A 134 -2.00 7.79 -11.56
CA HIS A 134 -2.86 6.62 -11.62
C HIS A 134 -2.37 5.57 -10.62
N THR A 135 -3.31 4.88 -10.02
CA THR A 135 -3.04 3.82 -9.03
C THR A 135 -4.04 2.70 -9.20
N ARG A 136 -3.56 1.46 -9.15
CA ARG A 136 -4.40 0.26 -9.02
C ARG A 136 -3.93 -0.60 -7.85
N LEU A 137 -4.85 -1.24 -7.16
CA LEU A 137 -4.57 -2.21 -6.13
C LEU A 137 -4.34 -3.57 -6.79
N MET A 138 -3.26 -4.21 -6.44
CA MET A 138 -2.88 -5.53 -6.93
C MET A 138 -2.60 -6.46 -5.77
N VAL A 139 -2.82 -7.77 -5.99
CA VAL A 139 -2.55 -8.84 -5.03
C VAL A 139 -1.73 -9.93 -5.71
N TYR A 140 -0.69 -10.40 -5.02
CA TYR A 140 0.12 -11.52 -5.45
C TYR A 140 -0.05 -12.70 -4.49
N ASP A 141 -0.42 -13.88 -5.02
CA ASP A 141 -0.49 -15.13 -4.27
C ASP A 141 0.90 -15.77 -4.21
N LEU A 142 1.46 -15.92 -3.01
CA LEU A 142 2.81 -16.48 -2.79
C LEU A 142 2.85 -18.01 -2.96
N GLN A 143 1.69 -18.69 -2.96
CA GLN A 143 1.60 -20.15 -3.13
C GLN A 143 1.34 -20.54 -4.57
N GLU A 144 0.35 -19.87 -5.21
CA GLU A 144 -0.02 -20.16 -6.60
C GLU A 144 0.77 -19.32 -7.61
N TYR A 145 1.58 -18.36 -7.14
CA TYR A 145 2.37 -17.45 -7.99
C TYR A 145 1.51 -16.65 -8.97
N GLN A 146 0.29 -16.31 -8.54
CA GLN A 146 -0.71 -15.62 -9.36
C GLN A 146 -0.80 -14.14 -9.00
N LEU A 147 -0.81 -13.28 -10.03
CA LEU A 147 -1.06 -11.85 -9.90
C LEU A 147 -2.54 -11.57 -10.19
N MET A 148 -3.13 -10.66 -9.41
CA MET A 148 -4.53 -10.23 -9.52
C MET A 148 -4.60 -8.72 -9.43
N ALA A 149 -5.58 -8.09 -10.09
CA ALA A 149 -5.82 -6.65 -10.01
C ALA A 149 -7.27 -6.35 -9.65
N SER A 150 -7.48 -5.25 -8.92
CA SER A 150 -8.81 -4.74 -8.60
C SER A 150 -9.45 -4.06 -9.83
N PRO A 151 -10.79 -4.01 -9.92
CA PRO A 151 -11.52 -3.31 -11.00
C PRO A 151 -11.52 -1.78 -10.80
N THR A 152 -10.46 -1.23 -10.20
CA THR A 152 -10.37 0.21 -9.90
C THR A 152 -9.93 1.01 -11.11
N THR A 153 -10.46 2.22 -11.25
CA THR A 153 -10.20 3.12 -12.38
C THR A 153 -9.28 4.28 -11.95
N GLY A 154 -7.97 3.99 -11.87
CA GLY A 154 -6.92 5.01 -11.74
C GLY A 154 -6.77 5.66 -10.37
N MET A 155 -7.62 5.38 -9.37
CA MET A 155 -7.48 5.91 -8.02
C MET A 155 -7.65 4.80 -6.97
N VAL A 156 -6.60 4.56 -6.20
CA VAL A 156 -6.61 3.84 -4.93
C VAL A 156 -5.70 4.62 -3.97
N SER A 157 -6.20 4.95 -2.79
CA SER A 157 -5.44 5.69 -1.79
C SER A 157 -4.87 4.77 -0.71
N HIS A 158 -5.72 4.16 0.08
CA HIS A 158 -5.38 3.30 1.20
C HIS A 158 -6.22 2.02 1.17
N TYR A 159 -5.74 0.98 1.83
CA TYR A 159 -6.46 -0.29 1.95
C TYR A 159 -6.01 -1.05 3.21
N ALA A 160 -6.80 -2.04 3.60
CA ALA A 160 -6.47 -2.95 4.70
C ALA A 160 -7.10 -4.32 4.47
N TRP A 161 -6.39 -5.38 4.88
CA TRP A 161 -6.89 -6.74 4.92
C TRP A 161 -7.83 -6.99 6.11
N ASN A 162 -8.81 -7.87 5.95
CA ASN A 162 -9.46 -8.54 7.07
C ASN A 162 -8.93 -9.96 7.25
N HIS A 163 -9.31 -10.61 8.37
CA HIS A 163 -8.85 -11.97 8.68
C HIS A 163 -9.38 -13.06 7.74
N LEU A 164 -10.36 -12.75 6.90
CA LEU A 164 -10.96 -13.65 5.91
C LEU A 164 -10.41 -13.41 4.49
N ASN A 165 -9.28 -12.72 4.38
CA ASN A 165 -8.65 -12.34 3.11
C ASN A 165 -9.50 -11.44 2.20
N GLY A 166 -10.49 -10.73 2.77
CA GLY A 166 -11.13 -9.60 2.10
C GLY A 166 -10.32 -8.32 2.28
N ILE A 167 -10.55 -7.34 1.42
CA ILE A 167 -9.84 -6.05 1.44
C ILE A 167 -10.87 -4.93 1.47
N VAL A 168 -10.71 -3.96 2.36
CA VAL A 168 -11.37 -2.66 2.23
C VAL A 168 -10.37 -1.65 1.67
N ALA A 169 -10.79 -0.85 0.68
CA ALA A 169 -9.96 0.18 0.09
C ALA A 169 -10.75 1.47 -0.16
N TYR A 170 -10.11 2.63 0.01
CA TYR A 170 -10.66 3.86 -0.56
C TYR A 170 -10.17 3.97 -2.00
N CYS A 171 -11.10 3.79 -2.93
CA CYS A 171 -10.76 3.67 -4.35
C CYS A 171 -11.91 4.11 -5.26
N ARG A 172 -11.58 4.28 -6.53
CA ARG A 172 -12.56 4.56 -7.58
C ARG A 172 -12.97 3.29 -8.30
N VAL A 173 -14.25 2.96 -8.18
CA VAL A 173 -14.89 1.89 -8.96
C VAL A 173 -16.13 2.48 -9.61
N GLU A 174 -16.33 2.24 -10.94
CA GLU A 174 -17.44 2.81 -11.72
C GLU A 174 -17.53 4.34 -11.55
N ASP A 175 -16.39 5.03 -11.66
CA ASP A 175 -16.23 6.48 -11.55
C ASP A 175 -16.68 7.12 -10.21
N VAL A 176 -16.83 6.32 -9.15
CA VAL A 176 -17.22 6.79 -7.81
C VAL A 176 -16.10 6.49 -6.79
N ASP A 177 -15.61 7.54 -6.15
CA ASP A 177 -14.66 7.44 -5.04
C ASP A 177 -15.39 7.06 -3.75
N SER A 178 -15.04 5.94 -3.14
CA SER A 178 -15.69 5.42 -1.94
C SER A 178 -14.83 4.37 -1.22
N HIS A 179 -15.20 4.02 0.00
CA HIS A 179 -14.72 2.81 0.62
C HIS A 179 -15.41 1.60 -0.01
N VAL A 180 -14.62 0.74 -0.63
CA VAL A 180 -15.08 -0.47 -1.31
C VAL A 180 -14.51 -1.68 -0.58
N TYR A 181 -15.38 -2.63 -0.24
CA TYR A 181 -14.98 -3.92 0.28
C TYR A 181 -14.98 -4.95 -0.83
N PHE A 182 -13.86 -5.59 -1.04
CA PHE A 182 -13.65 -6.75 -1.91
C PHE A 182 -13.71 -8.01 -1.05
N SER A 183 -14.55 -8.97 -1.43
CA SER A 183 -14.83 -10.15 -0.60
C SER A 183 -13.72 -11.21 -0.62
N SER A 184 -12.81 -11.13 -1.60
CA SER A 184 -11.70 -12.06 -1.78
C SER A 184 -10.47 -11.40 -2.39
N PRO A 185 -9.29 -12.05 -2.38
CA PRO A 185 -8.07 -11.53 -3.00
C PRO A 185 -8.17 -11.31 -4.51
N GLU A 186 -9.07 -12.01 -5.21
CA GLU A 186 -9.33 -11.86 -6.63
C GLU A 186 -10.06 -10.55 -6.96
N MET A 187 -10.66 -9.91 -5.96
CA MET A 187 -11.33 -8.61 -6.03
C MET A 187 -12.45 -8.49 -7.10
N LYS A 188 -13.02 -9.62 -7.53
CA LYS A 188 -14.08 -9.66 -8.55
C LYS A 188 -15.43 -9.23 -8.00
N GLU A 189 -15.70 -9.57 -6.74
CA GLU A 189 -16.93 -9.22 -6.05
C GLU A 189 -16.67 -8.11 -5.04
N TRP A 190 -17.45 -7.05 -5.11
CA TRP A 190 -17.24 -5.88 -4.26
C TRP A 190 -18.57 -5.18 -3.91
N LYS A 191 -18.52 -4.40 -2.83
CA LYS A 191 -19.61 -3.48 -2.44
C LYS A 191 -19.04 -2.19 -1.87
N ARG A 192 -19.77 -1.08 -2.01
CA ARG A 192 -19.46 0.16 -1.31
C ARG A 192 -19.90 0.06 0.14
N CYS A 193 -19.03 0.48 1.07
CA CYS A 193 -19.31 0.51 2.49
C CYS A 193 -19.81 1.89 2.90
N ALA A 194 -21.01 1.92 3.51
CA ALA A 194 -21.60 3.13 4.11
C ALA A 194 -21.67 4.37 3.19
N TYR A 195 -21.71 4.15 1.88
CA TYR A 195 -21.83 5.21 0.89
C TYR A 195 -23.30 5.70 0.80
N PRO A 196 -23.58 7.01 0.63
CA PRO A 196 -22.64 8.12 0.42
C PRO A 196 -22.23 8.84 1.73
N VAL A 197 -22.57 8.33 2.91
CA VAL A 197 -22.31 9.00 4.20
C VAL A 197 -20.80 9.05 4.48
N LEU A 198 -20.12 7.93 4.29
CA LEU A 198 -18.66 7.84 4.40
C LEU A 198 -18.03 8.09 3.04
N ASN A 199 -17.74 9.36 2.74
CA ASN A 199 -17.24 9.82 1.43
C ASN A 199 -15.87 10.51 1.48
N SER A 200 -15.18 10.46 2.64
CA SER A 200 -13.82 10.99 2.79
C SER A 200 -12.81 9.86 2.74
N ASP A 201 -11.70 10.09 2.07
CA ASP A 201 -10.52 9.24 2.18
C ASP A 201 -10.02 9.15 3.64
N GLY A 202 -9.35 8.06 3.98
CA GLY A 202 -8.80 7.81 5.30
C GLY A 202 -8.06 6.47 5.37
N HIS A 203 -7.51 6.16 6.55
CA HIS A 203 -6.75 4.95 6.81
C HIS A 203 -7.64 3.89 7.44
N GLN A 204 -7.83 2.79 6.74
CA GLN A 204 -8.67 1.69 7.20
C GLN A 204 -7.85 0.71 8.06
N HIS A 205 -8.51 0.13 9.09
CA HIS A 205 -7.97 -0.96 9.88
C HIS A 205 -9.10 -1.84 10.42
N PHE A 206 -9.06 -3.16 10.15
CA PHE A 206 -10.07 -4.07 10.67
C PHE A 206 -9.90 -4.34 12.17
N ILE A 207 -11.02 -4.39 12.89
CA ILE A 207 -11.14 -4.75 14.32
C ILE A 207 -12.06 -5.95 14.47
N GLY A 208 -11.77 -7.03 13.76
CA GLY A 208 -12.58 -8.22 13.60
C GLY A 208 -13.01 -8.36 12.13
N ASP A 209 -13.90 -9.32 11.85
CA ASP A 209 -14.21 -9.69 10.46
C ASP A 209 -15.13 -8.68 9.74
N ASP A 210 -16.06 -8.07 10.49
CA ASP A 210 -17.12 -7.24 9.93
C ASP A 210 -16.96 -5.75 10.20
N TRP A 211 -16.10 -5.37 11.12
CA TRP A 211 -15.92 -3.99 11.52
C TRP A 211 -14.53 -3.48 11.17
N PHE A 212 -14.48 -2.29 10.60
CA PHE A 212 -13.21 -1.55 10.44
C PHE A 212 -13.29 -0.14 11.03
N LEU A 213 -12.15 0.35 11.46
CA LEU A 213 -11.93 1.75 11.81
C LEU A 213 -11.50 2.50 10.55
N VAL A 214 -11.88 3.76 10.46
CA VAL A 214 -11.35 4.68 9.44
C VAL A 214 -11.32 6.10 10.00
N ASP A 215 -10.19 6.76 9.84
CA ASP A 215 -10.09 8.21 10.06
C ASP A 215 -10.53 8.96 8.80
N THR A 216 -10.59 10.28 8.88
CA THR A 216 -10.81 11.15 7.72
C THR A 216 -9.68 12.15 7.59
N TYR A 217 -9.41 12.60 6.37
CA TYR A 217 -8.63 13.81 6.21
C TYR A 217 -9.40 15.03 6.77
N PRO A 218 -8.69 16.11 7.14
CA PRO A 218 -9.34 17.33 7.66
C PRO A 218 -10.35 17.89 6.64
N ASP A 219 -11.57 18.16 7.08
CA ASP A 219 -12.54 18.89 6.28
C ASP A 219 -12.20 20.39 6.20
N LYS A 220 -13.01 21.18 5.45
CA LYS A 220 -12.80 22.63 5.28
C LYS A 220 -12.82 23.41 6.59
N TRP A 221 -13.36 22.86 7.66
CA TRP A 221 -13.32 23.43 9.02
C TRP A 221 -12.23 22.80 9.89
N ARG A 222 -11.42 21.91 9.32
CA ARG A 222 -10.29 21.19 9.93
C ARG A 222 -10.72 20.11 10.93
N HIS A 223 -11.92 19.57 10.81
CA HIS A 223 -12.34 18.41 11.58
C HIS A 223 -11.80 17.14 10.98
N VAL A 224 -11.15 16.34 11.81
CA VAL A 224 -10.73 14.96 11.53
C VAL A 224 -11.61 14.06 12.37
N ARG A 225 -12.23 13.07 11.75
CA ARG A 225 -13.14 12.14 12.42
C ARG A 225 -12.60 10.74 12.38
N LEU A 226 -12.90 9.98 13.44
CA LEU A 226 -12.66 8.56 13.50
C LEU A 226 -14.00 7.86 13.54
N TYR A 227 -14.23 6.97 12.60
CA TYR A 227 -15.42 6.16 12.50
C TYR A 227 -15.12 4.69 12.73
N LYS A 228 -16.10 3.97 13.26
CA LYS A 228 -16.21 2.52 13.23
C LYS A 228 -17.34 2.17 12.25
N VAL A 229 -17.05 1.32 11.27
CA VAL A 229 -17.96 1.00 10.16
C VAL A 229 -18.16 -0.50 10.07
N ASN A 230 -19.42 -0.95 9.96
CA ASN A 230 -19.75 -2.33 9.68
C ASN A 230 -19.85 -2.54 8.17
N ARG A 231 -19.00 -3.39 7.59
CA ARG A 231 -18.98 -3.68 6.16
C ARG A 231 -20.20 -4.44 5.66
N VAL A 232 -20.95 -5.11 6.56
CA VAL A 232 -22.12 -5.93 6.19
C VAL A 232 -23.40 -5.09 6.22
N THR A 233 -23.61 -4.36 7.33
CA THR A 233 -24.85 -3.61 7.59
C THR A 233 -24.79 -2.15 7.17
N ASP A 234 -23.61 -1.64 6.80
CA ASP A 234 -23.32 -0.22 6.54
C ASP A 234 -23.56 0.72 7.76
N GLU A 235 -23.62 0.14 8.98
CA GLU A 235 -23.70 0.92 10.20
C GLU A 235 -22.41 1.73 10.40
N ILE A 236 -22.59 3.02 10.75
CA ILE A 236 -21.49 3.94 11.04
C ILE A 236 -21.64 4.45 12.46
N VAL A 237 -20.55 4.36 13.23
CA VAL A 237 -20.46 4.92 14.59
C VAL A 237 -19.33 5.94 14.61
N LEU A 238 -19.65 7.19 14.93
CA LEU A 238 -18.65 8.23 15.18
C LEU A 238 -18.00 7.98 16.54
N LEU A 239 -16.68 7.71 16.55
CA LEU A 239 -15.91 7.47 17.77
C LEU A 239 -15.24 8.74 18.31
N ALA A 240 -14.76 9.59 17.40
CA ALA A 240 -14.10 10.83 17.75
C ALA A 240 -14.30 11.90 16.66
N ASP A 241 -14.38 13.16 17.08
CA ASP A 241 -14.31 14.35 16.21
C ASP A 241 -13.32 15.32 16.85
N ALA A 242 -12.22 15.59 16.19
CA ALA A 242 -11.14 16.44 16.65
C ALA A 242 -10.85 17.55 15.65
N LYS A 243 -10.56 18.75 16.15
CA LYS A 243 -10.19 19.88 15.30
C LYS A 243 -8.68 20.03 15.21
N SER A 244 -8.15 19.86 14.00
CA SER A 244 -6.72 20.06 13.75
C SER A 244 -6.31 21.52 14.00
N PRO A 245 -5.23 21.79 14.77
CA PRO A 245 -4.70 23.14 14.96
C PRO A 245 -4.27 23.78 13.64
N LYS A 246 -4.41 25.11 13.52
CA LYS A 246 -4.03 25.85 12.29
C LYS A 246 -2.55 25.69 11.92
N CYS A 247 -1.67 25.50 12.91
CA CYS A 247 -0.23 25.34 12.68
C CYS A 247 0.15 24.05 11.92
N PHE A 248 -0.76 23.08 11.82
CA PHE A 248 -0.54 21.84 11.05
C PHE A 248 -1.21 21.84 9.66
N VAL A 249 -1.81 22.97 9.27
CA VAL A 249 -2.41 23.10 7.94
C VAL A 249 -1.41 23.82 7.05
N SER A 250 -0.99 23.18 5.96
CA SER A 250 -0.17 23.85 4.94
C SER A 250 -0.89 25.10 4.44
N PRO A 251 -0.19 26.23 4.23
CA PRO A 251 -0.77 27.37 3.54
C PRO A 251 -1.25 26.90 2.17
N SER A 252 -2.53 27.07 1.90
CA SER A 252 -3.14 26.83 0.60
C SER A 252 -2.72 27.92 -0.39
#